data_df9c6e1a452963704fe6944786c2bc00
#
_entry.id   df9c6e1a452963704fe6944786c2bc00
#
_cell.length_a   1.000
_cell.length_b   1.000
_cell.length_c   1.000
_cell.angle_alpha   90.00
_cell.angle_beta   90.00
_cell.angle_gamma   90.00
#
_symmetry.space_group_name_H-M   'P 1'
#
loop_
_entity.id
_entity.type
_entity.pdbx_description
1 polymer ?
#
loop_
_entity_poly.entity_id
_entity_poly.type
_entity_poly.pdbx_seq_one_letter_code
_entity_poly.pdbx_strand_id
1 'polypeptide(L)'
;MPIQIDYSCPDDAFVQGIDVLTLLPHRSPFVMVGRMEHFDMQSCTSSFIVSADNAMVWHGALSETGMLENVAQTCALRIGYLNRYIYSREVRPGYIGAIDRVAVHSLPRVGERIETKVEVLAELSGYIMIHASVGTDDRILLETDVRLAV
;
A
#
# COMPACT_ATOMS: atom_id res chain seq x y z
N MET A 1 -18.07 -6.37 -29.26
CA MET A 1 -17.10 -5.32 -28.99
C MET A 1 -16.33 -5.68 -27.72
N PRO A 2 -15.02 -5.74 -27.74
CA PRO A 2 -14.27 -5.96 -26.53
C PRO A 2 -14.49 -4.78 -25.57
N ILE A 3 -14.68 -5.08 -24.27
CA ILE A 3 -14.77 -4.06 -23.24
C ILE A 3 -13.36 -3.48 -23.07
N GLN A 4 -13.23 -2.18 -23.29
CA GLN A 4 -11.96 -1.51 -23.08
C GLN A 4 -11.85 -1.10 -21.61
N ILE A 5 -10.78 -1.55 -20.95
CA ILE A 5 -10.52 -1.20 -19.54
C ILE A 5 -9.90 0.19 -19.48
N ASP A 6 -10.51 1.07 -18.68
CA ASP A 6 -9.88 2.34 -18.31
C ASP A 6 -8.95 2.10 -17.11
N TYR A 7 -7.67 1.98 -17.37
CA TYR A 7 -6.67 1.71 -16.33
C TYR A 7 -6.48 2.87 -15.36
N SER A 8 -6.91 4.09 -15.70
CA SER A 8 -6.85 5.23 -14.78
C SER A 8 -7.98 5.21 -13.74
N CYS A 9 -9.04 4.47 -14.03
CA CYS A 9 -10.19 4.30 -13.13
C CYS A 9 -10.76 2.87 -13.28
N PRO A 10 -9.97 1.84 -12.89
CA PRO A 10 -10.39 0.45 -13.05
C PRO A 10 -11.46 0.08 -12.03
N ASP A 11 -12.25 -0.95 -12.36
CA ASP A 11 -13.12 -1.57 -11.39
C ASP A 11 -12.32 -2.22 -10.27
N ASP A 12 -12.87 -2.23 -9.06
CA ASP A 12 -12.21 -2.88 -7.92
C ASP A 12 -11.97 -4.37 -8.18
N ALA A 13 -12.90 -5.04 -8.84
CA ALA A 13 -12.74 -6.46 -9.20
C ALA A 13 -11.50 -6.70 -10.05
N PHE A 14 -11.16 -5.79 -10.96
CA PHE A 14 -9.96 -5.89 -11.78
C PHE A 14 -8.70 -5.82 -10.93
N VAL A 15 -8.59 -4.79 -10.07
CA VAL A 15 -7.37 -4.62 -9.26
C VAL A 15 -7.23 -5.71 -8.19
N GLN A 16 -8.34 -6.19 -7.65
CA GLN A 16 -8.34 -7.28 -6.68
C GLN A 16 -7.85 -8.61 -7.27
N GLY A 17 -7.96 -8.78 -8.58
CA GLY A 17 -7.44 -9.95 -9.28
C GLY A 17 -5.96 -9.87 -9.65
N ILE A 18 -5.30 -8.73 -9.44
CA ILE A 18 -3.88 -8.59 -9.77
C ILE A 18 -3.02 -9.31 -8.73
N ASP A 19 -2.06 -10.10 -9.19
CA ASP A 19 -1.02 -10.64 -8.33
C ASP A 19 -0.09 -9.50 -7.92
N VAL A 20 -0.10 -9.14 -6.63
CA VAL A 20 0.69 -8.02 -6.10
C VAL A 20 2.19 -8.18 -6.37
N LEU A 21 2.69 -9.42 -6.49
CA LEU A 21 4.10 -9.66 -6.79
C LEU A 21 4.50 -9.17 -8.19
N THR A 22 3.54 -8.97 -9.08
CA THR A 22 3.81 -8.38 -10.41
C THR A 22 4.03 -6.88 -10.34
N LEU A 23 3.62 -6.24 -9.23
CA LEU A 23 3.73 -4.80 -9.03
C LEU A 23 4.80 -4.42 -8.01
N LEU A 24 5.22 -5.37 -7.17
CA LEU A 24 6.19 -5.14 -6.09
C LEU A 24 7.54 -5.75 -6.43
N PRO A 25 8.66 -5.06 -6.10
CA PRO A 25 9.98 -5.68 -6.15
C PRO A 25 10.21 -6.64 -4.97
N HIS A 26 9.42 -6.53 -3.91
CA HIS A 26 9.53 -7.32 -2.69
C HIS A 26 9.19 -8.79 -2.93
N ARG A 27 9.80 -9.68 -2.13
CA ARG A 27 9.53 -11.13 -2.16
C ARG A 27 9.47 -11.66 -0.73
N SER A 28 8.80 -12.80 -0.55
CA SER A 28 8.73 -13.49 0.73
C SER A 28 10.12 -13.70 1.32
N PRO A 29 10.32 -13.52 2.64
CA PRO A 29 9.32 -13.28 3.68
C PRO A 29 8.99 -11.80 3.91
N PHE A 30 9.38 -10.89 3.04
CA PHE A 30 9.32 -9.44 3.26
C PHE A 30 8.04 -8.79 2.72
N VAL A 31 7.15 -9.54 2.07
CA VAL A 31 5.92 -8.99 1.52
C VAL A 31 4.91 -8.76 2.63
N MET A 32 4.45 -7.50 2.74
CA MET A 32 3.53 -7.02 3.78
C MET A 32 2.18 -6.58 3.21
N VAL A 33 1.85 -6.99 2.00
CA VAL A 33 0.60 -6.66 1.32
C VAL A 33 0.03 -7.95 0.73
N GLY A 34 -1.26 -8.19 0.95
CA GLY A 34 -1.93 -9.36 0.41
C GLY A 34 -2.61 -9.11 -0.93
N ARG A 35 -3.33 -7.98 -1.04
CA ARG A 35 -4.14 -7.68 -2.21
C ARG A 35 -4.33 -6.18 -2.38
N MET A 36 -4.39 -5.71 -3.64
CA MET A 36 -4.88 -4.38 -3.94
C MET A 36 -6.41 -4.41 -3.93
N GLU A 37 -7.02 -3.51 -3.17
CA GLU A 37 -8.48 -3.43 -3.05
C GLU A 37 -9.08 -2.38 -3.97
N HIS A 38 -8.38 -1.27 -4.16
CA HIS A 38 -8.85 -0.15 -4.97
C HIS A 38 -7.67 0.63 -5.54
N PHE A 39 -7.83 1.15 -6.74
CA PHE A 39 -6.91 2.10 -7.37
C PHE A 39 -7.69 3.18 -8.09
N ASP A 40 -7.27 4.42 -7.89
CA ASP A 40 -7.56 5.54 -8.77
C ASP A 40 -6.32 6.44 -8.85
N MET A 41 -6.36 7.50 -9.67
CA MET A 41 -5.18 8.35 -9.86
C MET A 41 -4.76 9.12 -8.61
N GLN A 42 -5.63 9.20 -7.59
CA GLN A 42 -5.37 9.92 -6.34
C GLN A 42 -5.08 8.98 -5.16
N SER A 43 -5.48 7.71 -5.23
CA SER A 43 -5.40 6.82 -4.08
C SER A 43 -5.18 5.37 -4.47
N CYS A 44 -4.70 4.61 -3.50
CA CYS A 44 -4.59 3.16 -3.59
C CYS A 44 -4.91 2.56 -2.22
N THR A 45 -5.70 1.51 -2.22
CA THR A 45 -6.03 0.77 -1.00
C THR A 45 -5.56 -0.66 -1.12
N SER A 46 -4.91 -1.16 -0.09
CA SER A 46 -4.47 -2.56 0.00
C SER A 46 -5.06 -3.23 1.23
N SER A 47 -5.04 -4.55 1.24
CA SER A 47 -5.39 -5.34 2.41
C SER A 47 -4.30 -6.35 2.74
N PHE A 48 -4.23 -6.72 4.01
CA PHE A 48 -3.26 -7.67 4.52
C PHE A 48 -3.81 -8.36 5.76
N ILE A 49 -3.63 -9.68 5.83
CA ILE A 49 -3.99 -10.45 7.04
C ILE A 49 -2.73 -10.67 7.85
N VAL A 50 -2.76 -10.29 9.12
CA VAL A 50 -1.62 -10.44 10.02
C VAL A 50 -1.42 -11.91 10.34
N SER A 51 -0.28 -12.45 9.96
CA SER A 51 0.07 -13.86 10.14
C SER A 51 1.02 -14.04 11.33
N ALA A 52 0.84 -15.12 12.08
CA ALA A 52 1.66 -15.41 13.27
C ALA A 52 3.15 -15.58 12.94
N ASP A 53 3.47 -16.04 11.74
CA ASP A 53 4.86 -16.26 11.29
C ASP A 53 5.50 -15.04 10.63
N ASN A 54 4.81 -13.90 10.58
CA ASN A 54 5.36 -12.67 10.02
C ASN A 54 6.51 -12.16 10.89
N ALA A 55 7.62 -11.78 10.24
CA ALA A 55 8.83 -11.33 10.92
C ALA A 55 8.63 -10.06 11.77
N MET A 56 7.60 -9.26 11.49
CA MET A 56 7.29 -8.01 12.19
C MET A 56 6.23 -8.19 13.28
N VAL A 57 5.79 -9.43 13.51
CA VAL A 57 4.85 -9.77 14.59
C VAL A 57 5.63 -10.01 15.87
N TRP A 58 5.20 -9.38 16.95
CA TRP A 58 5.78 -9.46 18.27
C TRP A 58 4.67 -9.55 19.32
N HIS A 59 4.71 -10.55 20.19
CA HIS A 59 3.68 -10.78 21.22
C HIS A 59 2.24 -10.82 20.66
N GLY A 60 2.06 -11.50 19.53
CA GLY A 60 0.74 -11.70 18.92
C GLY A 60 0.15 -10.48 18.19
N ALA A 61 0.95 -9.45 17.94
CA ALA A 61 0.53 -8.26 17.22
C ALA A 61 1.58 -7.84 16.20
N LEU A 62 1.11 -7.24 15.10
CA LEU A 62 2.01 -6.61 14.14
C LEU A 62 2.56 -5.33 14.74
N SER A 63 3.88 -5.17 14.69
CA SER A 63 4.57 -4.00 15.24
C SER A 63 4.26 -2.73 14.47
N GLU A 64 4.57 -1.59 15.07
CA GLU A 64 4.52 -0.27 14.42
C GLU A 64 5.37 -0.25 13.15
N THR A 65 6.58 -0.80 13.23
CA THR A 65 7.47 -0.94 12.07
C THR A 65 6.83 -1.79 10.97
N GLY A 66 6.14 -2.86 11.35
CA GLY A 66 5.40 -3.70 10.40
C GLY A 66 4.29 -2.94 9.69
N MET A 67 3.56 -2.09 10.41
CA MET A 67 2.54 -1.24 9.79
C MET A 67 3.15 -0.20 8.86
N LEU A 68 4.26 0.42 9.24
CA LEU A 68 4.95 1.39 8.39
C LEU A 68 5.51 0.73 7.12
N GLU A 69 6.01 -0.48 7.22
CA GLU A 69 6.43 -1.27 6.04
C GLU A 69 5.25 -1.59 5.13
N ASN A 70 4.10 -1.93 5.71
CA ASN A 70 2.88 -2.14 4.95
C ASN A 70 2.44 -0.85 4.21
N VAL A 71 2.54 0.32 4.85
CA VAL A 71 2.30 1.61 4.20
C VAL A 71 3.27 1.82 3.04
N ALA A 72 4.55 1.58 3.26
CA ALA A 72 5.58 1.73 2.22
C ALA A 72 5.28 0.84 1.01
N GLN A 73 4.91 -0.42 1.26
CA GLN A 73 4.58 -1.35 0.19
C GLN A 73 3.27 -1.01 -0.52
N THR A 74 2.31 -0.41 0.18
CA THR A 74 1.08 0.09 -0.47
C THR A 74 1.40 1.25 -1.41
N CYS A 75 2.31 2.14 -1.02
CA CYS A 75 2.84 3.17 -1.92
C CYS A 75 3.54 2.53 -3.15
N ALA A 76 4.33 1.49 -2.91
CA ALA A 76 5.01 0.76 -3.99
C ALA A 76 4.01 0.07 -4.94
N LEU A 77 2.91 -0.46 -4.43
CA LEU A 77 1.83 -1.01 -5.25
C LEU A 77 1.27 0.03 -6.21
N ARG A 78 0.99 1.22 -5.69
CA ARG A 78 0.49 2.31 -6.51
C ARG A 78 1.45 2.67 -7.63
N ILE A 79 2.73 2.82 -7.30
CA ILE A 79 3.78 3.13 -8.28
C ILE A 79 3.89 2.00 -9.31
N GLY A 80 3.85 0.75 -8.85
CA GLY A 80 3.91 -0.42 -9.73
C GLY A 80 2.73 -0.47 -10.69
N TYR A 81 1.54 -0.18 -10.21
CA TYR A 81 0.35 -0.09 -11.06
C TYR A 81 0.51 1.01 -12.12
N LEU A 82 0.92 2.21 -11.72
CA LEU A 82 1.15 3.32 -12.65
C LEU A 82 2.16 2.92 -13.73
N ASN A 83 3.27 2.31 -13.33
CA ASN A 83 4.31 1.92 -14.28
C ASN A 83 3.82 0.85 -15.26
N ARG A 84 3.13 -0.17 -14.75
CA ARG A 84 2.71 -1.30 -15.58
C ARG A 84 1.50 -0.98 -16.47
N TYR A 85 0.49 -0.31 -15.94
CA TYR A 85 -0.79 -0.17 -16.62
C TYR A 85 -1.02 1.21 -17.25
N ILE A 86 -0.41 2.26 -16.71
CA ILE A 86 -0.59 3.62 -17.21
C ILE A 86 0.57 4.04 -18.12
N TYR A 87 1.80 3.87 -17.65
CA TYR A 87 2.98 4.35 -18.38
C TYR A 87 3.63 3.28 -19.25
N SER A 88 3.19 2.03 -19.17
CA SER A 88 3.71 0.89 -19.94
C SER A 88 5.22 0.78 -19.86
N ARG A 89 5.76 0.82 -18.64
CA ARG A 89 7.20 0.70 -18.39
C ARG A 89 7.45 -0.29 -17.25
N GLU A 90 8.71 -0.65 -17.04
CA GLU A 90 9.10 -1.62 -16.01
C GLU A 90 8.72 -1.13 -14.61
N VAL A 91 8.33 -2.08 -13.77
CA VAL A 91 8.13 -1.84 -12.34
C VAL A 91 9.49 -1.56 -11.71
N ARG A 92 9.59 -0.42 -11.01
CA ARG A 92 10.80 0.05 -10.36
C ARG A 92 10.53 0.32 -8.89
N PRO A 93 11.54 0.14 -8.01
CA PRO A 93 11.37 0.53 -6.62
C PRO A 93 11.17 2.04 -6.51
N GLY A 94 10.25 2.46 -5.66
CA GLY A 94 10.12 3.83 -5.22
C GLY A 94 10.95 4.04 -3.96
N TYR A 95 11.28 5.29 -3.66
CA TYR A 95 12.08 5.63 -2.49
C TYR A 95 11.28 6.53 -1.57
N ILE A 96 11.21 6.14 -0.29
CA ILE A 96 10.63 6.99 0.74
C ILE A 96 11.71 7.97 1.18
N GLY A 97 11.46 9.26 1.00
CA GLY A 97 12.36 10.32 1.45
C GLY A 97 12.12 10.71 2.90
N ALA A 98 10.88 10.62 3.38
CA ALA A 98 10.53 10.93 4.77
C ALA A 98 9.21 10.29 5.16
N ILE A 99 9.09 9.96 6.43
CA ILE A 99 7.83 9.58 7.09
C ILE A 99 7.65 10.56 8.25
N ASP A 100 6.55 11.30 8.24
CA ASP A 100 6.28 12.36 9.21
C ASP A 100 4.94 12.12 9.90
N ARG A 101 4.80 12.72 11.09
CA ARG A 101 3.52 12.78 11.83
C ARG A 101 2.90 11.41 12.05
N VAL A 102 3.72 10.44 12.45
CA VAL A 102 3.25 9.09 12.74
C VAL A 102 2.40 9.13 14.02
N ALA A 103 1.14 8.75 13.89
CA ALA A 103 0.23 8.59 15.03
C ALA A 103 -0.22 7.13 15.09
N VAL A 104 0.22 6.41 16.12
CA VAL A 104 -0.16 5.02 16.34
C VAL A 104 -1.22 4.96 17.43
N HIS A 105 -2.38 4.40 17.10
CA HIS A 105 -3.50 4.29 18.04
C HIS A 105 -3.59 2.90 18.67
N SER A 106 -3.35 1.85 17.90
CA SER A 106 -3.27 0.48 18.39
C SER A 106 -2.58 -0.40 17.36
N LEU A 107 -2.22 -1.61 17.78
CA LEU A 107 -1.57 -2.61 16.92
C LEU A 107 -2.57 -3.68 16.51
N PRO A 108 -2.56 -4.11 15.23
CA PRO A 108 -3.41 -5.22 14.81
C PRO A 108 -2.87 -6.55 15.34
N ARG A 109 -3.78 -7.39 15.76
CA ARG A 109 -3.44 -8.72 16.27
C ARG A 109 -3.36 -9.74 15.15
N VAL A 110 -2.63 -10.81 15.41
CA VAL A 110 -2.61 -11.97 14.51
C VAL A 110 -4.04 -12.41 14.18
N GLY A 111 -4.31 -12.63 12.90
CA GLY A 111 -5.62 -13.00 12.36
C GLY A 111 -6.47 -11.84 11.92
N GLU A 112 -6.16 -10.61 12.34
CA GLU A 112 -6.91 -9.43 11.88
C GLU A 112 -6.52 -9.06 10.45
N ARG A 113 -7.52 -8.61 9.70
CA ARG A 113 -7.35 -8.04 8.36
C ARG A 113 -7.23 -6.53 8.48
N ILE A 114 -6.15 -5.98 7.98
CA ILE A 114 -5.96 -4.53 7.91
C ILE A 114 -6.18 -4.04 6.48
N GLU A 115 -6.71 -2.83 6.36
CA GLU A 115 -6.75 -2.08 5.11
C GLU A 115 -5.90 -0.83 5.25
N THR A 116 -5.12 -0.56 4.22
CA THR A 116 -4.24 0.60 4.16
C THR A 116 -4.60 1.43 2.95
N LYS A 117 -4.90 2.70 3.19
CA LYS A 117 -5.17 3.67 2.13
C LYS A 117 -4.03 4.67 2.06
N VAL A 118 -3.49 4.85 0.86
CA VAL A 118 -2.54 5.92 0.56
C VAL A 118 -3.20 6.88 -0.41
N GLU A 119 -3.13 8.17 -0.11
CA GLU A 119 -3.81 9.22 -0.86
C GLU A 119 -2.83 10.35 -1.19
N VAL A 120 -2.76 10.71 -2.46
CA VAL A 120 -1.89 11.79 -2.92
C VAL A 120 -2.47 13.11 -2.48
N LEU A 121 -1.70 13.88 -1.71
CA LEU A 121 -2.06 15.23 -1.29
C LEU A 121 -1.53 16.29 -2.25
N ALA A 122 -0.31 16.10 -2.75
CA ALA A 122 0.34 17.03 -3.66
C ALA A 122 1.45 16.35 -4.44
N GLU A 123 1.62 16.78 -5.68
CA GLU A 123 2.76 16.40 -6.51
C GLU A 123 3.63 17.65 -6.69
N LEU A 124 4.86 17.55 -6.23
CA LEU A 124 5.84 18.63 -6.29
C LEU A 124 7.03 18.18 -7.12
N SER A 125 7.85 19.14 -7.53
CA SER A 125 9.05 18.80 -8.32
C SER A 125 9.97 17.88 -7.51
N GLY A 126 10.11 16.65 -7.98
CA GLY A 126 11.00 15.64 -7.40
C GLY A 126 10.39 14.78 -6.28
N TYR A 127 9.18 15.10 -5.79
CA TYR A 127 8.54 14.25 -4.77
C TYR A 127 7.02 14.36 -4.75
N ILE A 128 6.40 13.36 -4.15
CA ILE A 128 4.95 13.26 -3.96
C ILE A 128 4.66 13.20 -2.47
N MET A 129 3.73 14.03 -2.01
CA MET A 129 3.24 13.99 -0.63
C MET A 129 1.99 13.10 -0.55
N ILE A 130 2.01 12.16 0.38
CA ILE A 130 0.96 11.17 0.56
C ILE A 130 0.53 11.15 2.02
N HIS A 131 -0.78 11.07 2.25
CA HIS A 131 -1.35 10.71 3.54
C HIS A 131 -1.69 9.22 3.53
N ALA A 132 -1.29 8.50 4.57
CA ALA A 132 -1.56 7.08 4.72
C ALA A 132 -2.31 6.80 6.01
N SER A 133 -3.25 5.87 5.93
CA SER A 133 -3.96 5.35 7.10
C SER A 133 -4.03 3.84 7.05
N VAL A 134 -3.83 3.20 8.19
CA VAL A 134 -3.98 1.75 8.39
C VAL A 134 -5.14 1.55 9.36
N GLY A 135 -6.08 0.70 9.00
CA GLY A 135 -7.24 0.46 9.84
C GLY A 135 -7.80 -0.94 9.69
N THR A 136 -8.72 -1.27 10.59
CA THR A 136 -9.63 -2.40 10.48
C THR A 136 -11.02 -1.87 10.10
N ASP A 137 -12.02 -2.74 10.02
CA ASP A 137 -13.39 -2.32 9.66
C ASP A 137 -13.97 -1.29 10.65
N ASP A 138 -13.50 -1.28 11.89
CA ASP A 138 -14.11 -0.50 12.97
C ASP A 138 -13.16 0.49 13.65
N ARG A 139 -11.87 0.53 13.30
CA ARG A 139 -10.94 1.45 13.96
C ARG A 139 -9.73 1.80 13.09
N ILE A 140 -9.22 3.02 13.30
CA ILE A 140 -7.95 3.46 12.73
C ILE A 140 -6.81 3.02 13.66
N LEU A 141 -5.80 2.39 13.09
CA LEU A 141 -4.63 1.87 13.83
C LEU A 141 -3.44 2.82 13.77
N LEU A 142 -3.21 3.39 12.60
CA LEU A 142 -2.06 4.27 12.35
C LEU A 142 -2.39 5.27 11.26
N GLU A 143 -1.87 6.49 11.42
CA GLU A 143 -1.88 7.52 10.37
C GLU A 143 -0.51 8.15 10.25
N THR A 144 -0.12 8.50 9.04
CA THR A 144 1.17 9.15 8.78
C THR A 144 1.16 9.88 7.45
N ASP A 145 2.09 10.81 7.31
CA ASP A 145 2.39 11.46 6.03
C ASP A 145 3.71 10.94 5.49
N VAL A 146 3.74 10.67 4.18
CA VAL A 146 4.90 10.09 3.51
C VAL A 146 5.31 11.01 2.36
N ARG A 147 6.61 11.22 2.19
CA ARG A 147 7.18 11.81 0.99
C ARG A 147 7.88 10.74 0.18
N LEU A 148 7.45 10.59 -1.06
CA LEU A 148 8.08 9.69 -2.02
C LEU A 148 8.94 10.48 -2.99
N ALA A 149 10.19 10.07 -3.14
CA ALA A 149 11.06 10.57 -4.20
C ALA A 149 10.67 9.91 -5.52
N VAL A 150 10.56 10.73 -6.54
CA VAL A 150 10.19 10.29 -7.89
C VAL A 150 11.26 10.68 -8.92
#